data_b3f4f2778c82b4879d802501f6727260
#
_entry.id   b3f4f2778c82b4879d802501f6727260
#
_cell.length_a   1.000
_cell.length_b   1.000
_cell.length_c   1.000
_cell.angle_alpha   90.00
_cell.angle_beta   90.00
_cell.angle_gamma   90.00
#
_symmetry.space_group_name_H-M   'P 1'
#
loop_
_entity.id
_entity.type
_entity.pdbx_description
1 polymer ?
#
loop_
_entity_poly.entity_id
_entity_poly.type
_entity_poly.pdbx_seq_one_letter_code
_entity_poly.pdbx_strand_id
1 'polypeptide(L)'
;MRARLSAVLVAGSLLLAGPVSSQSAAEKGVPRSARDDKSARDDQSADKSAGHLRVLFIGNSFTYVNDLPRIVTAMSRADGGPTFECRMVAFPGYSLEDHWRKGDARRAISDGPWDFVVLQQGPSSTDEGREILVEYARRFAPLIRKAGATPAFYMVWPASVRTQDFTGAEESYRQAARVVQGILLPAGEAWERSLRRDPSVALYGPDGLHPSPEGSYLAALVVYGGLSKRPIASMPAALSLGGEGKLEIPDRDAAVLREVAAGVK
;
A
#
# COMPACT_ATOMS: atom_id res chain seq x y z
N MET A 1 33.37 35.43 21.96
CA MET A 1 33.61 34.83 23.27
C MET A 1 33.69 33.32 23.14
N ARG A 2 34.79 32.78 23.54
CA ARG A 2 35.15 31.34 23.48
C ARG A 2 34.59 30.61 24.70
N ALA A 3 34.10 29.36 24.55
CA ALA A 3 34.09 28.30 25.55
C ALA A 3 33.61 27.02 24.89
N ARG A 4 34.30 26.02 24.80
CA ARG A 4 35.15 25.05 25.47
C ARG A 4 34.49 23.66 25.33
N LEU A 5 35.21 22.80 24.62
CA LEU A 5 35.06 21.34 24.59
C LEU A 5 35.23 20.75 26.01
N SER A 6 34.51 19.65 26.26
CA SER A 6 34.95 18.67 27.26
C SER A 6 34.72 17.26 26.69
N ALA A 7 35.85 16.59 26.46
CA ALA A 7 35.93 15.18 26.17
C ALA A 7 35.97 14.40 27.50
N VAL A 8 35.26 13.28 27.57
CA VAL A 8 35.42 12.27 28.62
C VAL A 8 35.86 10.96 27.97
N LEU A 9 37.10 10.62 28.20
CA LEU A 9 37.70 9.31 28.01
C LEU A 9 37.29 8.40 29.17
N VAL A 10 36.87 7.17 28.91
CA VAL A 10 36.97 6.07 29.89
C VAL A 10 37.66 4.90 29.22
N ALA A 11 38.77 4.53 29.88
CA ALA A 11 39.69 3.49 29.50
C ALA A 11 39.21 2.09 29.94
N GLY A 12 39.48 1.11 29.20
CA GLY A 12 40.10 -0.18 29.29
C GLY A 12 39.80 -1.14 30.46
N SER A 13 39.52 -2.38 30.10
CA SER A 13 40.18 -3.51 30.77
C SER A 13 40.11 -4.76 29.88
N LEU A 14 41.30 -5.18 29.50
CA LEU A 14 41.65 -6.44 28.87
C LEU A 14 41.68 -7.53 29.94
N LEU A 15 41.05 -8.68 29.73
CA LEU A 15 41.31 -9.92 30.44
C LEU A 15 41.54 -11.06 29.45
N LEU A 16 42.82 -11.50 29.47
CA LEU A 16 43.34 -12.68 28.79
C LEU A 16 43.03 -13.92 29.65
N ALA A 17 42.53 -14.99 29.07
CA ALA A 17 42.74 -16.34 29.60
C ALA A 17 42.84 -17.34 28.41
N GLY A 18 43.91 -18.12 28.48
CA GLY A 18 44.41 -19.00 27.45
C GLY A 18 43.74 -20.39 27.38
N PRO A 19 44.36 -21.35 26.65
CA PRO A 19 43.64 -22.47 25.99
C PRO A 19 43.60 -23.73 26.86
N VAL A 20 42.54 -24.50 26.69
CA VAL A 20 42.50 -25.92 27.12
C VAL A 20 42.22 -26.77 25.90
N SER A 21 43.18 -27.66 25.61
CA SER A 21 43.08 -28.74 24.63
C SER A 21 42.59 -30.00 25.35
N SER A 22 41.70 -30.79 24.72
CA SER A 22 41.73 -32.28 24.76
C SER A 22 40.79 -32.88 23.74
N GLN A 23 41.33 -33.51 22.75
CA GLN A 23 41.23 -34.89 22.23
C GLN A 23 39.83 -35.51 22.07
N SER A 24 39.54 -35.74 20.80
CA SER A 24 39.26 -37.06 20.12
C SER A 24 38.09 -37.91 20.60
N ALA A 25 37.11 -38.03 19.71
CA ALA A 25 36.56 -39.36 19.32
C ALA A 25 35.90 -39.25 17.93
N ALA A 26 36.39 -40.03 17.01
CA ALA A 26 35.85 -40.19 15.68
C ALA A 26 34.59 -41.05 15.74
N GLU A 27 33.45 -40.54 15.26
CA GLU A 27 32.33 -41.38 14.88
C GLU A 27 31.92 -41.14 13.43
N LYS A 28 31.81 -42.26 12.73
CA LYS A 28 31.65 -42.42 11.29
C LYS A 28 30.35 -41.79 10.81
N GLY A 29 30.47 -40.96 9.77
CA GLY A 29 29.36 -40.36 9.09
C GLY A 29 28.43 -41.32 8.38
N VAL A 30 27.15 -41.06 8.52
CA VAL A 30 26.08 -41.51 7.63
C VAL A 30 25.76 -40.33 6.71
N PRO A 31 25.70 -40.50 5.38
CA PRO A 31 25.39 -39.41 4.50
C PRO A 31 23.93 -39.02 4.66
N ARG A 32 23.67 -37.80 5.11
CA ARG A 32 22.34 -37.15 5.10
C ARG A 32 21.90 -37.01 3.67
N SER A 33 20.86 -37.68 3.31
CA SER A 33 20.24 -37.71 2.01
C SER A 33 19.70 -36.31 1.64
N ALA A 34 19.92 -35.93 0.40
CA ALA A 34 19.41 -34.71 -0.24
C ALA A 34 17.88 -34.75 -0.43
N ARG A 35 17.11 -34.74 0.68
CA ARG A 35 15.64 -34.72 0.65
C ARG A 35 14.99 -33.51 1.35
N ASP A 36 15.75 -32.69 2.09
CA ASP A 36 15.16 -31.65 2.93
C ASP A 36 15.09 -30.25 2.26
N ASP A 37 15.69 -30.08 1.07
CA ASP A 37 15.67 -28.76 0.37
C ASP A 37 14.45 -28.55 -0.55
N LYS A 38 13.60 -29.55 -0.71
CA LYS A 38 12.39 -29.42 -1.55
C LYS A 38 11.15 -28.97 -0.76
N SER A 39 11.11 -29.24 0.55
CA SER A 39 9.95 -28.91 1.38
C SER A 39 9.78 -27.42 1.66
N ALA A 40 10.89 -26.67 1.73
CA ALA A 40 10.85 -25.22 2.00
C ALA A 40 10.43 -24.36 0.79
N ARG A 41 10.53 -24.90 -0.44
CA ARG A 41 10.08 -24.19 -1.66
C ARG A 41 8.63 -24.49 -2.02
N ASP A 42 8.11 -25.65 -1.63
CA ASP A 42 6.72 -26.04 -1.88
C ASP A 42 5.75 -25.34 -0.93
N ASP A 43 6.21 -24.88 0.26
CA ASP A 43 5.37 -24.15 1.22
C ASP A 43 5.06 -22.70 0.78
N GLN A 44 5.93 -22.07 -0.02
CA GLN A 44 5.66 -20.74 -0.59
C GLN A 44 4.68 -20.74 -1.77
N SER A 45 4.55 -21.87 -2.48
CA SER A 45 3.58 -21.99 -3.58
C SER A 45 2.19 -22.40 -3.08
N ALA A 46 2.08 -23.08 -1.94
CA ALA A 46 0.82 -23.51 -1.34
C ALA A 46 0.03 -22.33 -0.72
N ASP A 47 0.73 -21.26 -0.26
CA ASP A 47 0.08 -20.10 0.37
C ASP A 47 -0.66 -19.19 -0.65
N LYS A 48 -0.26 -19.18 -1.93
CA LYS A 48 -1.02 -18.51 -2.99
C LYS A 48 -2.37 -19.17 -3.32
N SER A 49 -2.51 -20.45 -3.01
CA SER A 49 -3.76 -21.20 -3.24
C SER A 49 -4.80 -21.00 -2.13
N ALA A 50 -4.41 -20.45 -0.99
CA ALA A 50 -5.26 -20.25 0.19
C ALA A 50 -6.00 -18.91 0.22
N GLY A 51 -5.98 -18.11 -0.88
CA GLY A 51 -6.70 -16.85 -0.94
C GLY A 51 -6.12 -15.76 -0.01
N HIS A 52 -4.80 -15.67 0.11
CA HIS A 52 -4.08 -14.63 0.86
C HIS A 52 -3.40 -13.67 -0.12
N LEU A 53 -3.58 -12.37 0.08
CA LEU A 53 -3.00 -11.32 -0.76
C LEU A 53 -2.18 -10.35 0.09
N ARG A 54 -0.90 -10.20 -0.25
CA ARG A 54 0.02 -9.26 0.38
C ARG A 54 0.12 -7.99 -0.46
N VAL A 55 -0.25 -6.86 0.12
CA VAL A 55 -0.35 -5.59 -0.58
C VAL A 55 0.53 -4.54 0.09
N LEU A 56 1.49 -4.01 -0.66
CA LEU A 56 2.30 -2.87 -0.23
C LEU A 56 1.72 -1.57 -0.80
N PHE A 57 1.37 -0.63 0.07
CA PHE A 57 0.99 0.72 -0.33
C PHE A 57 2.17 1.67 -0.23
N ILE A 58 2.45 2.40 -1.31
CA ILE A 58 3.45 3.46 -1.37
C ILE A 58 2.73 4.75 -1.73
N GLY A 59 2.73 5.74 -0.83
CA GLY A 59 1.94 6.95 -1.04
C GLY A 59 2.21 8.06 -0.04
N ASN A 60 1.22 8.89 0.15
CA ASN A 60 1.28 10.05 1.04
C ASN A 60 0.02 10.12 1.93
N SER A 61 -0.39 11.32 2.35
CA SER A 61 -1.54 11.50 3.24
C SER A 61 -2.86 10.96 2.68
N PHE A 62 -3.06 10.91 1.38
CA PHE A 62 -4.22 10.25 0.78
C PHE A 62 -4.29 8.74 1.08
N THR A 63 -3.16 8.12 1.41
CA THR A 63 -3.09 6.71 1.80
C THR A 63 -3.17 6.52 3.31
N TYR A 64 -2.49 7.35 4.12
CA TYR A 64 -2.43 7.11 5.58
C TYR A 64 -3.55 7.78 6.37
N VAL A 65 -4.18 8.85 5.87
CA VAL A 65 -5.33 9.47 6.56
C VAL A 65 -6.47 8.45 6.63
N ASN A 66 -7.05 8.26 7.81
CA ASN A 66 -8.03 7.21 8.13
C ASN A 66 -7.53 5.77 7.88
N ASP A 67 -6.21 5.58 7.65
CA ASP A 67 -5.58 4.25 7.49
C ASP A 67 -6.26 3.39 6.40
N LEU A 68 -6.24 3.88 5.15
CA LEU A 68 -6.83 3.18 4.00
C LEU A 68 -6.43 1.69 3.93
N PRO A 69 -5.15 1.28 4.14
CA PRO A 69 -4.77 -0.13 4.12
C PRO A 69 -5.50 -0.98 5.16
N ARG A 70 -5.76 -0.41 6.34
CA ARG A 70 -6.50 -1.08 7.42
C ARG A 70 -7.98 -1.23 7.07
N ILE A 71 -8.57 -0.24 6.40
CA ILE A 71 -9.96 -0.32 5.91
C ILE A 71 -10.07 -1.42 4.84
N VAL A 72 -9.14 -1.48 3.88
CA VAL A 72 -9.09 -2.53 2.85
C VAL A 72 -8.96 -3.93 3.47
N THR A 73 -8.11 -4.07 4.49
CA THR A 73 -8.00 -5.32 5.27
C THR A 73 -9.30 -5.68 5.98
N ALA A 74 -10.01 -4.69 6.56
CA ALA A 74 -11.30 -4.93 7.20
C ALA A 74 -12.39 -5.34 6.21
N MET A 75 -12.40 -4.76 5.00
CA MET A 75 -13.31 -5.17 3.93
C MET A 75 -13.08 -6.62 3.51
N SER A 76 -11.82 -7.06 3.40
CA SER A 76 -11.52 -8.45 3.05
C SER A 76 -12.04 -9.45 4.09
N ARG A 77 -11.96 -9.10 5.36
CA ARG A 77 -12.52 -9.93 6.45
C ARG A 77 -14.05 -9.95 6.42
N ALA A 78 -14.68 -8.81 6.16
CA ALA A 78 -16.14 -8.68 6.12
C ALA A 78 -16.77 -9.42 4.92
N ASP A 79 -16.07 -9.48 3.79
CA ASP A 79 -16.53 -10.14 2.56
C ASP A 79 -16.29 -11.67 2.58
N GLY A 80 -15.48 -12.19 3.51
CA GLY A 80 -15.07 -13.60 3.53
C GLY A 80 -14.28 -14.02 2.27
N GLY A 81 -13.70 -13.05 1.56
CA GLY A 81 -12.82 -13.25 0.41
C GLY A 81 -11.38 -13.56 0.80
N PRO A 82 -10.42 -13.35 -0.12
CA PRO A 82 -9.01 -13.53 0.18
C PRO A 82 -8.58 -12.59 1.32
N THR A 83 -7.83 -13.10 2.28
CA THR A 83 -7.30 -12.28 3.37
C THR A 83 -6.27 -11.29 2.84
N PHE A 84 -6.43 -10.01 3.13
CA PHE A 84 -5.47 -8.98 2.75
C PHE A 84 -4.53 -8.69 3.92
N GLU A 85 -3.24 -8.88 3.68
CA GLU A 85 -2.15 -8.38 4.54
C GLU A 85 -1.58 -7.13 3.91
N CYS A 86 -1.90 -5.97 4.49
CA CYS A 86 -1.49 -4.69 3.96
C CYS A 86 -0.35 -4.09 4.77
N ARG A 87 0.69 -3.58 4.08
CA ARG A 87 1.76 -2.74 4.65
C ARG A 87 1.80 -1.41 3.92
N MET A 88 2.35 -0.40 4.57
CA MET A 88 2.39 0.95 4.03
C MET A 88 3.75 1.60 4.21
N VAL A 89 4.21 2.30 3.17
CA VAL A 89 5.32 3.27 3.18
C VAL A 89 4.74 4.58 2.66
N ALA A 90 4.34 5.47 3.56
CA ALA A 90 3.71 6.72 3.19
C ALA A 90 4.22 7.87 4.07
N PHE A 91 4.47 9.02 3.44
CA PHE A 91 4.97 10.22 4.10
C PHE A 91 4.23 11.46 3.63
N PRO A 92 4.09 12.49 4.48
CA PRO A 92 3.35 13.69 4.13
C PRO A 92 3.86 14.34 2.84
N GLY A 93 2.96 14.57 1.88
CA GLY A 93 3.26 15.29 0.65
C GLY A 93 4.17 14.61 -0.35
N TYR A 94 4.64 13.36 -0.09
CA TYR A 94 5.55 12.68 -1.00
C TYR A 94 4.91 12.38 -2.36
N SER A 95 5.69 12.64 -3.41
CA SER A 95 5.50 12.11 -4.75
C SER A 95 6.18 10.74 -4.90
N LEU A 96 5.96 10.06 -6.01
CA LEU A 96 6.71 8.83 -6.34
C LEU A 96 8.21 9.13 -6.54
N GLU A 97 8.56 10.33 -6.98
CA GLU A 97 9.95 10.79 -7.06
C GLU A 97 10.61 10.82 -5.69
N ASP A 98 9.95 11.38 -4.67
CA ASP A 98 10.47 11.45 -3.31
C ASP A 98 10.70 10.05 -2.74
N HIS A 99 9.74 9.15 -2.92
CA HIS A 99 9.87 7.75 -2.54
C HIS A 99 11.03 7.05 -3.24
N TRP A 100 11.25 7.35 -4.52
CA TRP A 100 12.38 6.81 -5.26
C TRP A 100 13.70 7.30 -4.71
N ARG A 101 13.83 8.59 -4.49
CA ARG A 101 15.07 9.23 -4.02
C ARG A 101 15.42 8.80 -2.59
N LYS A 102 14.45 8.74 -1.69
CA LYS A 102 14.66 8.32 -0.29
C LYS A 102 15.00 6.84 -0.14
N GLY A 103 14.44 5.99 -0.97
CA GLY A 103 14.80 4.59 -1.05
C GLY A 103 14.02 3.67 -0.12
N ASP A 104 13.23 4.16 0.84
CA ASP A 104 12.42 3.34 1.76
C ASP A 104 11.41 2.46 0.99
N ALA A 105 10.72 3.03 0.00
CA ALA A 105 9.81 2.30 -0.87
C ALA A 105 10.52 1.19 -1.66
N ARG A 106 11.72 1.48 -2.19
CA ARG A 106 12.51 0.48 -2.93
C ARG A 106 12.94 -0.68 -2.05
N ARG A 107 13.35 -0.41 -0.81
CA ARG A 107 13.65 -1.45 0.19
C ARG A 107 12.42 -2.27 0.50
N ALA A 108 11.30 -1.63 0.83
CA ALA A 108 10.05 -2.32 1.14
C ALA A 108 9.57 -3.23 0.00
N ILE A 109 9.72 -2.82 -1.27
CA ILE A 109 9.44 -3.67 -2.43
C ILE A 109 10.32 -4.92 -2.42
N SER A 110 11.62 -4.76 -2.13
CA SER A 110 12.59 -5.86 -2.13
C SER A 110 12.43 -6.81 -0.93
N ASP A 111 11.88 -6.31 0.19
CA ASP A 111 11.69 -7.05 1.44
C ASP A 111 10.43 -7.95 1.41
N GLY A 112 9.64 -7.88 0.33
CA GLY A 112 8.42 -8.67 0.17
C GLY A 112 8.63 -10.17 0.11
N PRO A 113 7.60 -10.97 0.18
CA PRO A 113 6.78 -11.21 -1.00
C PRO A 113 5.53 -10.35 -1.05
N TRP A 114 5.24 -9.77 -2.21
CA TRP A 114 4.04 -8.97 -2.48
C TRP A 114 3.27 -9.56 -3.66
N ASP A 115 1.94 -9.51 -3.62
CA ASP A 115 1.08 -9.79 -4.78
C ASP A 115 0.82 -8.50 -5.55
N PHE A 116 0.65 -7.39 -4.81
CA PHE A 116 0.46 -6.06 -5.39
C PHE A 116 1.32 -5.02 -4.70
N VAL A 117 1.81 -4.06 -5.48
CA VAL A 117 2.38 -2.80 -4.95
C VAL A 117 1.53 -1.66 -5.49
N VAL A 118 0.82 -0.99 -4.60
CA VAL A 118 -0.06 0.13 -4.91
C VAL A 118 0.72 1.42 -4.82
N LEU A 119 0.85 2.12 -5.93
CA LEU A 119 1.56 3.39 -6.07
C LEU A 119 0.57 4.55 -6.05
N GLN A 120 0.83 5.58 -5.24
CA GLN A 120 0.02 6.77 -5.14
C GLN A 120 0.90 8.00 -4.92
N GLN A 121 0.57 9.10 -5.58
CA GLN A 121 1.04 10.46 -5.29
C GLN A 121 -0.17 11.43 -5.32
N GLY A 122 0.05 12.74 -5.33
CA GLY A 122 -1.04 13.72 -5.48
C GLY A 122 -1.86 13.50 -6.77
N PRO A 123 -2.88 14.33 -7.02
CA PRO A 123 -3.78 14.18 -8.17
C PRO A 123 -3.07 14.17 -9.52
N SER A 124 -1.90 14.86 -9.61
CA SER A 124 -1.09 14.90 -10.85
C SER A 124 -1.85 15.41 -12.07
N SER A 125 -2.76 16.38 -11.84
CA SER A 125 -3.69 16.93 -12.84
C SER A 125 -3.04 17.85 -13.87
N THR A 126 -1.78 18.32 -13.61
CA THR A 126 -1.00 19.13 -14.53
C THR A 126 -0.09 18.26 -15.38
N ASP A 127 0.41 18.79 -16.51
CA ASP A 127 1.35 18.09 -17.38
C ASP A 127 2.64 17.71 -16.64
N GLU A 128 3.19 18.61 -15.80
CA GLU A 128 4.36 18.33 -14.98
C GLU A 128 4.08 17.20 -13.97
N GLY A 129 2.96 17.26 -13.27
CA GLY A 129 2.54 16.20 -12.34
C GLY A 129 2.36 14.84 -13.02
N ARG A 130 1.83 14.86 -14.26
CA ARG A 130 1.68 13.67 -15.12
C ARG A 130 3.04 13.10 -15.52
N GLU A 131 3.96 13.94 -15.96
CA GLU A 131 5.29 13.52 -16.35
C GLU A 131 6.01 12.83 -15.19
N ILE A 132 5.99 13.43 -14.00
CA ILE A 132 6.55 12.83 -12.78
C ILE A 132 5.90 11.48 -12.47
N LEU A 133 4.56 11.40 -12.49
CA LEU A 133 3.84 10.17 -12.20
C LEU A 133 4.23 9.05 -13.19
N VAL A 134 4.26 9.33 -14.48
CA VAL A 134 4.59 8.37 -15.54
C VAL A 134 6.07 7.95 -15.49
N GLU A 135 6.96 8.90 -15.29
CA GLU A 135 8.39 8.65 -15.16
C GLU A 135 8.68 7.66 -14.03
N TYR A 136 8.16 7.96 -12.83
CA TYR A 136 8.42 7.13 -11.66
C TYR A 136 7.61 5.83 -11.66
N ALA A 137 6.46 5.78 -12.31
CA ALA A 137 5.79 4.52 -12.63
C ALA A 137 6.71 3.58 -13.43
N ARG A 138 7.37 4.10 -14.47
CA ARG A 138 8.34 3.33 -15.28
C ARG A 138 9.55 2.87 -14.48
N ARG A 139 9.99 3.63 -13.49
CA ARG A 139 11.12 3.25 -12.62
C ARG A 139 10.74 2.19 -11.60
N PHE A 140 9.56 2.29 -10.99
CA PHE A 140 9.10 1.34 -9.98
C PHE A 140 8.65 0.01 -10.58
N ALA A 141 7.97 0.00 -11.73
CA ALA A 141 7.37 -1.20 -12.28
C ALA A 141 8.36 -2.37 -12.50
N PRO A 142 9.61 -2.18 -13.00
CA PRO A 142 10.56 -3.28 -13.10
C PRO A 142 10.96 -3.87 -11.74
N LEU A 143 11.11 -3.03 -10.70
CA LEU A 143 11.43 -3.50 -9.35
C LEU A 143 10.28 -4.31 -8.76
N ILE A 144 9.05 -3.83 -8.94
CA ILE A 144 7.83 -4.49 -8.47
C ILE A 144 7.69 -5.87 -9.12
N ARG A 145 7.87 -5.94 -10.44
CA ARG A 145 7.82 -7.22 -11.17
C ARG A 145 8.94 -8.17 -10.79
N LYS A 146 10.14 -7.66 -10.57
CA LYS A 146 11.27 -8.46 -10.08
C LYS A 146 10.97 -9.09 -8.70
N ALA A 147 10.21 -8.41 -7.86
CA ALA A 147 9.71 -8.93 -6.58
C ALA A 147 8.51 -9.88 -6.74
N GLY A 148 8.08 -10.21 -7.96
CA GLY A 148 6.95 -11.09 -8.26
C GLY A 148 5.57 -10.44 -8.12
N ALA A 149 5.51 -9.12 -7.92
CA ALA A 149 4.29 -8.36 -7.69
C ALA A 149 3.74 -7.68 -8.96
N THR A 150 2.47 -7.33 -8.91
CA THR A 150 1.80 -6.53 -9.93
C THR A 150 1.74 -5.06 -9.48
N PRO A 151 2.19 -4.09 -10.31
CA PRO A 151 2.02 -2.68 -10.01
C PRO A 151 0.55 -2.27 -10.15
N ALA A 152 0.03 -1.53 -9.17
CA ALA A 152 -1.29 -0.94 -9.20
C ALA A 152 -1.20 0.56 -8.90
N PHE A 153 -2.15 1.36 -9.39
CA PHE A 153 -2.14 2.81 -9.27
C PHE A 153 -3.42 3.26 -8.57
N TYR A 154 -3.30 3.74 -7.35
CA TYR A 154 -4.40 4.32 -6.60
C TYR A 154 -4.57 5.78 -7.04
N MET A 155 -5.51 6.00 -7.96
CA MET A 155 -5.90 7.32 -8.46
C MET A 155 -6.64 8.08 -7.36
N VAL A 156 -6.12 9.24 -6.99
CA VAL A 156 -6.74 10.13 -6.02
C VAL A 156 -7.47 11.29 -6.71
N TRP A 157 -8.17 12.10 -5.96
CA TRP A 157 -9.02 13.21 -6.36
C TRP A 157 -8.35 14.57 -6.11
N PRO A 158 -8.71 15.62 -6.83
CA PRO A 158 -8.28 17.00 -6.56
C PRO A 158 -8.98 17.56 -5.31
N ALA A 159 -8.44 18.67 -4.77
CA ALA A 159 -9.09 19.42 -3.70
C ALA A 159 -10.50 19.88 -4.12
N SER A 160 -11.40 20.03 -3.15
CA SER A 160 -12.81 20.38 -3.37
C SER A 160 -13.02 21.69 -4.13
N VAL A 161 -12.07 22.63 -4.04
CA VAL A 161 -12.07 23.90 -4.75
C VAL A 161 -11.48 23.81 -6.18
N ARG A 162 -11.05 22.61 -6.60
CA ARG A 162 -10.38 22.36 -7.90
C ARG A 162 -11.06 21.24 -8.69
N THR A 163 -12.37 21.24 -8.73
CA THR A 163 -13.15 20.18 -9.41
C THR A 163 -12.86 20.07 -10.91
N GLN A 164 -12.41 21.15 -11.56
CA GLN A 164 -11.95 21.13 -12.95
C GLN A 164 -10.74 20.22 -13.20
N ASP A 165 -10.02 19.83 -12.16
CA ASP A 165 -8.80 19.04 -12.26
C ASP A 165 -9.05 17.51 -12.32
N PHE A 166 -10.30 17.04 -12.17
CA PHE A 166 -10.62 15.60 -12.21
C PHE A 166 -10.17 14.95 -13.52
N THR A 167 -10.49 15.57 -14.67
CA THR A 167 -10.10 15.03 -15.98
C THR A 167 -8.57 14.88 -16.10
N GLY A 168 -7.81 15.88 -15.67
CA GLY A 168 -6.34 15.82 -15.71
C GLY A 168 -5.77 14.73 -14.80
N ALA A 169 -6.35 14.55 -13.61
CA ALA A 169 -5.96 13.47 -12.69
C ALA A 169 -6.26 12.09 -13.30
N GLU A 170 -7.45 11.92 -13.89
CA GLU A 170 -7.84 10.67 -14.55
C GLU A 170 -6.89 10.30 -15.69
N GLU A 171 -6.63 11.23 -16.60
CA GLU A 171 -5.71 11.04 -17.72
C GLU A 171 -4.32 10.63 -17.24
N SER A 172 -3.80 11.29 -16.21
CA SER A 172 -2.46 11.06 -15.67
C SER A 172 -2.32 9.64 -15.09
N TYR A 173 -3.26 9.23 -14.26
CA TYR A 173 -3.21 7.90 -13.64
C TYR A 173 -3.51 6.78 -14.66
N ARG A 174 -4.43 7.00 -15.62
CA ARG A 174 -4.66 6.05 -16.73
C ARG A 174 -3.42 5.89 -17.60
N GLN A 175 -2.72 6.99 -17.90
CA GLN A 175 -1.48 6.95 -18.66
C GLN A 175 -0.40 6.18 -17.89
N ALA A 176 -0.18 6.48 -16.59
CA ALA A 176 0.80 5.80 -15.76
C ALA A 176 0.54 4.29 -15.70
N ALA A 177 -0.71 3.87 -15.45
CA ALA A 177 -1.08 2.46 -15.42
C ALA A 177 -0.86 1.78 -16.78
N ARG A 178 -1.27 2.43 -17.88
CA ARG A 178 -1.14 1.89 -19.26
C ARG A 178 0.30 1.68 -19.68
N VAL A 179 1.18 2.67 -19.46
CA VAL A 179 2.58 2.59 -19.94
C VAL A 179 3.39 1.49 -19.25
N VAL A 180 2.96 1.05 -18.08
CA VAL A 180 3.60 -0.03 -17.35
C VAL A 180 2.71 -1.29 -17.27
N GLN A 181 1.60 -1.34 -17.97
CA GLN A 181 0.64 -2.45 -17.90
C GLN A 181 0.28 -2.80 -16.44
N GLY A 182 0.03 -1.79 -15.64
CA GLY A 182 -0.38 -1.89 -14.25
C GLY A 182 -1.91 -1.85 -14.12
N ILE A 183 -2.40 -2.14 -12.92
CA ILE A 183 -3.83 -2.05 -12.59
C ILE A 183 -4.15 -0.60 -12.24
N LEU A 184 -5.21 -0.03 -12.80
CA LEU A 184 -5.77 1.22 -12.33
C LEU A 184 -6.80 0.94 -11.22
N LEU A 185 -6.73 1.70 -10.14
CA LEU A 185 -7.70 1.72 -9.04
C LEU A 185 -8.32 3.12 -9.03
N PRO A 186 -9.41 3.36 -9.78
CA PRO A 186 -9.86 4.70 -10.15
C PRO A 186 -10.74 5.35 -9.07
N ALA A 187 -10.21 5.50 -7.83
CA ALA A 187 -10.99 6.07 -6.73
C ALA A 187 -11.35 7.55 -6.96
N GLY A 188 -10.51 8.31 -7.65
CA GLY A 188 -10.84 9.69 -8.03
C GLY A 188 -12.00 9.78 -9.00
N GLU A 189 -12.15 8.82 -9.94
CA GLU A 189 -13.33 8.74 -10.82
C GLU A 189 -14.60 8.39 -10.03
N ALA A 190 -14.51 7.45 -9.08
CA ALA A 190 -15.63 7.14 -8.19
C ALA A 190 -16.01 8.36 -7.32
N TRP A 191 -15.01 9.12 -6.88
CA TRP A 191 -15.20 10.36 -6.13
C TRP A 191 -16.01 11.40 -6.92
N GLU A 192 -15.59 11.69 -8.14
CA GLU A 192 -16.29 12.62 -9.04
C GLU A 192 -17.73 12.15 -9.32
N ARG A 193 -17.92 10.85 -9.58
CA ARG A 193 -19.25 10.27 -9.77
C ARG A 193 -20.11 10.43 -8.51
N SER A 194 -19.56 10.25 -7.31
CA SER A 194 -20.30 10.43 -6.07
C SER A 194 -20.74 11.86 -5.88
N LEU A 195 -19.86 12.85 -6.14
CA LEU A 195 -20.22 14.26 -6.08
C LEU A 195 -21.34 14.64 -7.05
N ARG A 196 -21.37 14.01 -8.23
CA ARG A 196 -22.47 14.19 -9.21
C ARG A 196 -23.74 13.45 -8.82
N ARG A 197 -23.63 12.27 -8.20
CA ARG A 197 -24.76 11.40 -7.85
C ARG A 197 -25.51 11.92 -6.63
N ASP A 198 -24.77 12.31 -5.61
CA ASP A 198 -25.30 12.85 -4.37
C ASP A 198 -24.27 13.76 -3.67
N PRO A 199 -24.33 15.07 -3.88
CA PRO A 199 -23.39 16.02 -3.30
C PRO A 199 -23.53 16.18 -1.77
N SER A 200 -24.57 15.59 -1.15
CA SER A 200 -24.74 15.62 0.30
C SER A 200 -23.86 14.60 1.02
N VAL A 201 -23.28 13.62 0.33
CA VAL A 201 -22.30 12.69 0.89
C VAL A 201 -20.97 13.45 1.09
N ALA A 202 -20.58 13.57 2.35
CA ALA A 202 -19.40 14.35 2.73
C ALA A 202 -18.10 13.59 2.49
N LEU A 203 -17.55 13.62 1.26
CA LEU A 203 -16.34 12.87 0.90
C LEU A 203 -15.06 13.51 1.44
N TYR A 204 -15.01 14.85 1.53
CA TYR A 204 -13.85 15.59 1.98
C TYR A 204 -13.89 15.83 3.49
N GLY A 205 -12.73 15.78 4.11
CA GLY A 205 -12.51 16.29 5.46
C GLY A 205 -12.62 17.83 5.52
N PRO A 206 -12.46 18.42 6.72
CA PRO A 206 -12.62 19.84 6.92
C PRO A 206 -11.69 20.73 6.11
N ASP A 207 -10.55 20.21 5.67
CA ASP A 207 -9.56 20.92 4.85
C ASP A 207 -9.89 20.94 3.35
N GLY A 208 -10.94 20.25 2.93
CA GLY A 208 -11.35 20.16 1.54
C GLY A 208 -10.37 19.39 0.63
N LEU A 209 -9.45 18.64 1.21
CA LEU A 209 -8.43 17.87 0.48
C LEU A 209 -8.41 16.41 0.90
N HIS A 210 -8.15 16.15 2.19
CA HIS A 210 -8.08 14.81 2.73
C HIS A 210 -9.45 14.14 2.82
N PRO A 211 -9.51 12.81 2.79
CA PRO A 211 -10.78 12.11 2.84
C PRO A 211 -11.43 12.21 4.22
N SER A 212 -12.75 12.35 4.24
CA SER A 212 -13.59 12.01 5.37
C SER A 212 -13.59 10.49 5.61
N PRO A 213 -14.27 9.98 6.66
CA PRO A 213 -14.55 8.54 6.77
C PRO A 213 -15.27 7.98 5.54
N GLU A 214 -16.30 8.68 5.01
CA GLU A 214 -17.06 8.32 3.81
C GLU A 214 -16.17 8.27 2.57
N GLY A 215 -15.30 9.28 2.40
CA GLY A 215 -14.33 9.31 1.30
C GLY A 215 -13.32 8.17 1.38
N SER A 216 -12.85 7.83 2.59
CA SER A 216 -11.95 6.69 2.80
C SER A 216 -12.64 5.35 2.53
N TYR A 217 -13.90 5.21 2.90
CA TYR A 217 -14.70 4.04 2.59
C TYR A 217 -14.88 3.87 1.08
N LEU A 218 -15.21 4.95 0.36
CA LEU A 218 -15.30 4.93 -1.10
C LEU A 218 -13.98 4.48 -1.76
N ALA A 219 -12.87 5.09 -1.35
CA ALA A 219 -11.55 4.73 -1.87
C ALA A 219 -11.22 3.25 -1.58
N ALA A 220 -11.52 2.78 -0.37
CA ALA A 220 -11.29 1.39 0.02
C ALA A 220 -12.15 0.40 -0.78
N LEU A 221 -13.40 0.73 -1.11
CA LEU A 221 -14.26 -0.08 -1.99
C LEU A 221 -13.63 -0.28 -3.36
N VAL A 222 -13.12 0.81 -3.97
CA VAL A 222 -12.47 0.75 -5.28
C VAL A 222 -11.17 -0.06 -5.22
N VAL A 223 -10.35 0.15 -4.19
CA VAL A 223 -9.09 -0.58 -4.02
C VAL A 223 -9.37 -2.06 -3.77
N TYR A 224 -10.25 -2.38 -2.83
CA TYR A 224 -10.59 -3.77 -2.52
C TYR A 224 -11.18 -4.49 -3.73
N GLY A 225 -12.21 -3.92 -4.37
CA GLY A 225 -12.84 -4.51 -5.55
C GLY A 225 -11.88 -4.67 -6.73
N GLY A 226 -11.01 -3.68 -6.94
CA GLY A 226 -10.00 -3.69 -8.01
C GLY A 226 -8.93 -4.75 -7.84
N LEU A 227 -8.48 -5.02 -6.60
CA LEU A 227 -7.44 -6.02 -6.30
C LEU A 227 -8.01 -7.43 -6.09
N SER A 228 -9.13 -7.57 -5.37
CA SER A 228 -9.77 -8.87 -5.10
C SER A 228 -10.56 -9.42 -6.29
N LYS A 229 -10.98 -8.55 -7.22
CA LYS A 229 -11.93 -8.85 -8.30
C LYS A 229 -13.29 -9.35 -7.80
N ARG A 230 -13.66 -9.02 -6.56
CA ARG A 230 -14.93 -9.43 -5.95
C ARG A 230 -15.97 -8.32 -6.02
N PRO A 231 -17.27 -8.68 -6.05
CA PRO A 231 -18.34 -7.71 -5.95
C PRO A 231 -18.30 -6.97 -4.63
N ILE A 232 -18.54 -5.66 -4.66
CA ILE A 232 -18.51 -4.79 -3.48
C ILE A 232 -19.92 -4.29 -3.07
N ALA A 233 -20.96 -4.69 -3.81
CA ALA A 233 -22.32 -4.19 -3.61
C ALA A 233 -22.91 -4.52 -2.22
N SER A 234 -22.46 -5.62 -1.60
CA SER A 234 -22.89 -6.06 -0.27
C SER A 234 -21.93 -5.69 0.86
N MET A 235 -20.89 -4.88 0.58
CA MET A 235 -19.91 -4.48 1.60
C MET A 235 -20.62 -3.76 2.78
N PRO A 236 -20.40 -4.19 4.04
CA PRO A 236 -21.05 -3.56 5.17
C PRO A 236 -20.71 -2.09 5.31
N ALA A 237 -21.67 -1.29 5.78
CA ALA A 237 -21.48 0.12 6.11
C ALA A 237 -20.65 0.31 7.40
N ALA A 238 -20.65 -0.70 8.27
CA ALA A 238 -19.85 -0.75 9.49
C ALA A 238 -18.77 -1.82 9.40
N LEU A 239 -17.52 -1.43 9.65
CA LEU A 239 -16.35 -2.28 9.58
C LEU A 239 -15.58 -2.25 10.90
N SER A 240 -15.21 -3.43 11.41
CA SER A 240 -14.24 -3.54 12.51
C SER A 240 -12.84 -3.42 11.94
N LEU A 241 -12.10 -2.42 12.41
CA LEU A 241 -10.70 -2.20 11.99
C LEU A 241 -9.69 -2.99 12.84
N GLY A 242 -10.19 -3.77 13.82
CA GLY A 242 -9.37 -4.50 14.80
C GLY A 242 -9.07 -3.65 16.04
N GLY A 243 -8.86 -4.32 17.19
CA GLY A 243 -8.90 -3.66 18.49
C GLY A 243 -10.24 -2.96 18.70
N GLU A 244 -10.21 -1.75 19.24
CA GLU A 244 -11.41 -0.91 19.41
C GLU A 244 -11.75 -0.06 18.17
N GLY A 245 -10.94 -0.17 17.10
CA GLY A 245 -11.12 0.64 15.89
C GLY A 245 -12.36 0.23 15.10
N LYS A 246 -13.16 1.21 14.72
CA LYS A 246 -14.36 1.06 13.90
C LYS A 246 -14.39 2.09 12.78
N LEU A 247 -14.99 1.74 11.66
CA LEU A 247 -15.44 2.67 10.63
C LEU A 247 -16.95 2.46 10.48
N GLU A 248 -17.72 3.51 10.69
CA GLU A 248 -19.19 3.48 10.59
C GLU A 248 -19.62 4.56 9.58
N ILE A 249 -20.26 4.13 8.53
CA ILE A 249 -20.79 5.01 7.48
C ILE A 249 -22.32 4.95 7.56
N PRO A 250 -23.04 6.08 7.46
CA PRO A 250 -24.48 6.06 7.38
C PRO A 250 -24.97 5.14 6.26
N ASP A 251 -25.94 4.29 6.51
CA ASP A 251 -26.41 3.25 5.56
C ASP A 251 -26.80 3.84 4.20
N ARG A 252 -27.42 5.02 4.20
CA ARG A 252 -27.78 5.76 2.99
C ARG A 252 -26.55 6.10 2.16
N ASP A 253 -25.53 6.65 2.80
CA ASP A 253 -24.31 7.09 2.14
C ASP A 253 -23.51 5.87 1.65
N ALA A 254 -23.41 4.83 2.47
CA ALA A 254 -22.77 3.58 2.09
C ALA A 254 -23.42 2.93 0.86
N ALA A 255 -24.75 3.02 0.71
CA ALA A 255 -25.46 2.53 -0.48
C ALA A 255 -25.05 3.30 -1.74
N VAL A 256 -25.00 4.63 -1.68
CA VAL A 256 -24.54 5.49 -2.78
C VAL A 256 -23.09 5.17 -3.13
N LEU A 257 -22.22 5.06 -2.11
CA LEU A 257 -20.79 4.82 -2.30
C LEU A 257 -20.50 3.45 -2.96
N ARG A 258 -21.24 2.41 -2.58
CA ARG A 258 -21.14 1.08 -3.23
C ARG A 258 -21.58 1.12 -4.69
N GLU A 259 -22.68 1.82 -4.99
CA GLU A 259 -23.19 1.99 -6.35
C GLU A 259 -22.14 2.66 -7.26
N VAL A 260 -21.58 3.80 -6.82
CA VAL A 260 -20.62 4.54 -7.64
C VAL A 260 -19.28 3.81 -7.76
N ALA A 261 -18.81 3.15 -6.70
CA ALA A 261 -17.59 2.35 -6.73
C ALA A 261 -17.70 1.13 -7.67
N ALA A 262 -18.86 0.48 -7.72
CA ALA A 262 -19.10 -0.63 -8.64
C ALA A 262 -19.17 -0.18 -10.12
N GLY A 263 -19.46 1.10 -10.36
CA GLY A 263 -19.57 1.66 -11.71
C GLY A 263 -18.27 2.06 -12.38
N VAL A 264 -17.13 2.14 -11.65
CA VAL A 264 -15.83 2.50 -12.22
C VAL A 264 -15.01 1.27 -12.63
N LYS A 265 -14.14 1.44 -13.65
CA LYS A 265 -13.34 0.34 -14.24
C LYS A 265 -11.89 0.76 -14.53
#